data_46f8b39d4ef77da4a0952c9dd62e4c50
#
_entry.id   46f8b39d4ef77da4a0952c9dd62e4c50
#
_cell.length_a   1.000
_cell.length_b   1.000
_cell.length_c   1.000
_cell.angle_alpha   90.00
_cell.angle_beta   90.00
_cell.angle_gamma   90.00
#
_symmetry.space_group_name_H-M   'P 1'
#
loop_
_entity.id
_entity.type
_entity.pdbx_description
1 polymer ?
#
loop_
_entity_poly.entity_id
_entity_poly.type
_entity_poly.pdbx_seq_one_letter_code
_entity_poly.pdbx_strand_id
1 'polypeptide(L)'
;MRKKFGSSILVCSRRWMKQKLGIQATILLLSFFVGIFGATAAIIVKNLMHLTVSFLTNTFPNAQVNYYYLAFPIIGIVLTVIYTRRIVKDHIGHGVSIVLKSIFKSEGKLRSHNMYSSMVASTLTVGFGGSVGLEAPMVLTGSAIGSNLAKLFNLNAKNTTLLLACGSTAAVAAIFKAPIMAIVFAIEVLMLDLTSAALLPLLISAATGTVLSLLFLGNTLTLDIASTQSFFLGNIPFYILLGILTGFISIYFLRMLRMIEGLFHKIKRISVKILIGGVALGALILLLPALFGEGYESINSLLKGDVADLFEKSPLFMLSHEHYMLFIFLILIVFIKVIATAVTTSAGGIGGVFAPTLFVGAFTGFLVADIANYYLGFNLPHINFVLAGMAGVMSGVMLAPLTSIFLIAEISAGYSLLIPLMITSLISYLCVSPIEKYSVYTRQLAEKGHLKTHNKDKFALKKINWNRIIDHNITTLPIHSTLREYTQYIAKSKRNLFVVLDENKKFAGLLVMDDHRDKIFNQELYDKVLVDDLMIEPEEFIYDTDSGEEMLEKFNRTQNFNMPVITHERDYIGFLSKAKVLNLYRNFIAAYSED
;
A
#
# COMPACT_ATOMS: atom_id res chain seq x y z
N MET A 1 -35.52 -20.95 15.19
CA MET A 1 -36.32 -20.55 14.01
C MET A 1 -35.86 -19.24 13.35
N ARG A 2 -35.44 -18.18 14.03
CA ARG A 2 -35.02 -16.90 13.41
C ARG A 2 -33.79 -16.99 12.44
N LYS A 3 -32.83 -17.90 12.63
CA LYS A 3 -31.66 -18.05 11.73
C LYS A 3 -32.00 -18.67 10.37
N LYS A 4 -33.07 -19.48 10.24
CA LYS A 4 -33.47 -20.10 8.95
C LYS A 4 -34.26 -19.15 8.04
N PHE A 5 -35.02 -18.20 8.59
CA PHE A 5 -35.82 -17.26 7.81
C PHE A 5 -34.95 -16.21 7.10
N GLY A 6 -33.94 -15.67 7.77
CA GLY A 6 -32.99 -14.72 7.16
C GLY A 6 -32.14 -15.32 6.04
N SER A 7 -31.78 -16.61 6.13
CA SER A 7 -31.00 -17.30 5.09
C SER A 7 -31.80 -17.55 3.81
N SER A 8 -33.11 -17.78 3.89
CA SER A 8 -33.94 -18.06 2.72
C SER A 8 -34.22 -16.80 1.87
N ILE A 9 -34.46 -15.66 2.53
CA ILE A 9 -34.68 -14.37 1.84
C ILE A 9 -33.40 -13.94 1.09
N LEU A 10 -32.24 -14.06 1.74
CA LEU A 10 -30.95 -13.74 1.16
C LEU A 10 -30.58 -14.66 -0.03
N VAL A 11 -30.93 -15.94 0.05
CA VAL A 11 -30.71 -16.90 -1.07
C VAL A 11 -31.64 -16.59 -2.24
N CYS A 12 -32.90 -16.20 -1.95
CA CYS A 12 -33.87 -15.83 -2.97
C CYS A 12 -33.48 -14.53 -3.67
N SER A 13 -33.08 -13.48 -2.92
CA SER A 13 -32.61 -12.21 -3.48
C SER A 13 -31.35 -12.37 -4.32
N ARG A 14 -30.41 -13.22 -3.90
CA ARG A 14 -29.20 -13.58 -4.69
C ARG A 14 -29.51 -14.19 -6.05
N ARG A 15 -30.43 -15.22 -6.07
CA ARG A 15 -30.83 -15.88 -7.31
C ARG A 15 -31.57 -14.90 -8.23
N TRP A 16 -32.47 -14.12 -7.68
CA TRP A 16 -33.25 -13.15 -8.42
C TRP A 16 -32.35 -12.08 -9.06
N MET A 17 -31.40 -11.48 -8.29
CA MET A 17 -30.49 -10.48 -8.84
C MET A 17 -29.55 -11.04 -9.92
N LYS A 18 -28.96 -12.22 -9.71
CA LYS A 18 -28.08 -12.84 -10.74
C LYS A 18 -28.83 -13.25 -12.01
N GLN A 19 -30.08 -13.70 -11.88
CA GLN A 19 -30.86 -14.16 -13.02
C GLN A 19 -31.51 -13.02 -13.81
N LYS A 20 -31.99 -11.96 -13.15
CA LYS A 20 -32.70 -10.86 -13.81
C LYS A 20 -31.82 -9.66 -14.20
N LEU A 21 -30.82 -9.32 -13.38
CA LEU A 21 -30.01 -8.10 -13.58
C LEU A 21 -28.69 -8.34 -14.30
N GLY A 22 -28.21 -9.58 -14.33
CA GLY A 22 -26.84 -9.86 -14.76
C GLY A 22 -25.76 -9.41 -13.74
N ILE A 23 -24.53 -9.85 -13.95
CA ILE A 23 -23.46 -9.66 -12.96
C ILE A 23 -23.01 -8.18 -12.84
N GLN A 24 -22.96 -7.46 -13.96
CA GLN A 24 -22.54 -6.06 -13.98
C GLN A 24 -23.53 -5.13 -13.26
N ALA A 25 -24.83 -5.25 -13.56
CA ALA A 25 -25.85 -4.46 -12.87
C ALA A 25 -25.93 -4.79 -11.37
N THR A 26 -25.68 -6.06 -11.01
CA THR A 26 -25.60 -6.46 -9.59
C THR A 26 -24.43 -5.76 -8.88
N ILE A 27 -23.24 -5.65 -9.53
CA ILE A 27 -22.09 -4.95 -8.96
C ILE A 27 -22.38 -3.46 -8.80
N LEU A 28 -22.99 -2.80 -9.78
CA LEU A 28 -23.37 -1.38 -9.70
C LEU A 28 -24.35 -1.12 -8.55
N LEU A 29 -25.36 -1.99 -8.39
CA LEU A 29 -26.30 -1.89 -7.26
C LEU A 29 -25.61 -2.10 -5.92
N LEU A 30 -24.71 -3.09 -5.83
CA LEU A 30 -23.96 -3.36 -4.60
C LEU A 30 -22.98 -2.22 -4.28
N SER A 31 -22.36 -1.59 -5.27
CA SER A 31 -21.48 -0.44 -5.04
C SER A 31 -22.22 0.76 -4.47
N PHE A 32 -23.47 0.97 -4.85
CA PHE A 32 -24.35 1.97 -4.24
C PHE A 32 -24.62 1.68 -2.76
N PHE A 33 -24.98 0.44 -2.42
CA PHE A 33 -25.18 0.06 -1.01
C PHE A 33 -23.88 0.11 -0.19
N VAL A 34 -22.77 -0.32 -0.76
CA VAL A 34 -21.44 -0.18 -0.15
C VAL A 34 -21.12 1.29 0.08
N GLY A 35 -21.49 2.15 -0.86
CA GLY A 35 -21.41 3.60 -0.73
C GLY A 35 -22.14 4.13 0.49
N ILE A 36 -23.41 3.72 0.67
CA ILE A 36 -24.23 4.11 1.82
C ILE A 36 -23.57 3.65 3.13
N PHE A 37 -23.23 2.36 3.26
CA PHE A 37 -22.71 1.82 4.52
C PHE A 37 -21.31 2.36 4.85
N GLY A 38 -20.44 2.54 3.82
CA GLY A 38 -19.11 3.14 4.00
C GLY A 38 -19.18 4.58 4.47
N ALA A 39 -20.06 5.39 3.87
CA ALA A 39 -20.31 6.76 4.29
C ALA A 39 -20.91 6.85 5.68
N THR A 40 -21.90 6.02 5.99
CA THR A 40 -22.52 5.98 7.33
C THR A 40 -21.47 5.69 8.40
N ALA A 41 -20.57 4.74 8.17
CA ALA A 41 -19.47 4.46 9.08
C ALA A 41 -18.55 5.68 9.27
N ALA A 42 -18.22 6.40 8.20
CA ALA A 42 -17.40 7.61 8.26
C ALA A 42 -18.08 8.75 9.05
N ILE A 43 -19.39 8.96 8.83
CA ILE A 43 -20.20 9.95 9.53
C ILE A 43 -20.25 9.62 11.04
N ILE A 44 -20.46 8.36 11.40
CA ILE A 44 -20.47 7.90 12.80
C ILE A 44 -19.13 8.19 13.47
N VAL A 45 -18.01 7.84 12.84
CA VAL A 45 -16.67 8.08 13.41
C VAL A 45 -16.41 9.55 13.64
N LYS A 46 -16.74 10.39 12.63
CA LYS A 46 -16.52 11.83 12.72
C LYS A 46 -17.31 12.46 13.86
N ASN A 47 -18.57 12.05 14.01
CA ASN A 47 -19.42 12.50 15.12
C ASN A 47 -18.95 11.97 16.49
N LEU A 48 -18.56 10.70 16.58
CA LEU A 48 -18.03 10.12 17.83
C LEU A 48 -16.72 10.80 18.25
N MET A 49 -15.83 11.08 17.29
CA MET A 49 -14.60 11.81 17.57
C MET A 49 -14.91 13.21 18.08
N HIS A 50 -15.78 13.95 17.38
CA HIS A 50 -16.17 15.30 17.79
C HIS A 50 -16.80 15.32 19.20
N LEU A 51 -17.69 14.37 19.50
CA LEU A 51 -18.28 14.21 20.84
C LEU A 51 -17.22 13.92 21.90
N THR A 52 -16.24 13.05 21.59
CA THR A 52 -15.18 12.69 22.54
C THR A 52 -14.29 13.90 22.84
N VAL A 53 -13.83 14.62 21.80
CA VAL A 53 -13.00 15.82 21.97
C VAL A 53 -13.79 16.89 22.72
N SER A 54 -15.03 17.18 22.33
CA SER A 54 -15.89 18.16 22.97
C SER A 54 -16.17 17.82 24.45
N PHE A 55 -16.39 16.55 24.76
CA PHE A 55 -16.54 16.10 26.16
C PHE A 55 -15.27 16.37 26.97
N LEU A 56 -14.07 16.06 26.44
CA LEU A 56 -12.82 16.27 27.15
C LEU A 56 -12.49 17.74 27.33
N THR A 57 -12.72 18.58 26.31
CA THR A 57 -12.42 20.01 26.36
C THR A 57 -13.40 20.79 27.23
N ASN A 58 -14.70 20.45 27.20
CA ASN A 58 -15.73 21.17 27.98
C ASN A 58 -15.79 20.74 29.45
N THR A 59 -15.44 19.48 29.76
CA THR A 59 -15.52 18.95 31.14
C THR A 59 -14.32 19.43 31.98
N PHE A 60 -13.18 19.67 31.36
CA PHE A 60 -11.97 20.09 32.04
C PHE A 60 -11.65 21.56 31.67
N PRO A 61 -11.96 22.51 32.55
CA PRO A 61 -11.91 23.94 32.23
C PRO A 61 -10.49 24.42 31.88
N ASN A 62 -10.45 25.40 30.98
CA ASN A 62 -9.27 26.04 30.44
C ASN A 62 -8.47 26.79 31.54
N ALA A 63 -7.51 26.11 32.15
CA ALA A 63 -6.39 26.81 32.78
C ALA A 63 -5.40 27.27 31.67
N GLN A 64 -4.61 28.28 31.92
CA GLN A 64 -3.57 28.76 30.99
C GLN A 64 -2.65 27.63 30.48
N VAL A 65 -2.45 26.58 31.29
CA VAL A 65 -1.77 25.34 30.93
C VAL A 65 -2.67 24.17 31.33
N ASN A 66 -3.09 23.36 30.35
CA ASN A 66 -3.97 22.21 30.60
C ASN A 66 -3.13 20.95 30.89
N TYR A 67 -2.84 20.68 32.16
CA TYR A 67 -2.09 19.49 32.60
C TYR A 67 -2.79 18.17 32.29
N TYR A 68 -4.09 18.15 32.00
CA TYR A 68 -4.81 16.95 31.59
C TYR A 68 -4.32 16.39 30.25
N TYR A 69 -3.67 17.19 29.41
CA TYR A 69 -3.02 16.75 28.18
C TYR A 69 -1.93 15.68 28.42
N LEU A 70 -1.37 15.60 29.63
CA LEU A 70 -0.44 14.54 29.99
C LEU A 70 -1.17 13.19 30.17
N ALA A 71 -2.38 13.19 30.71
CA ALA A 71 -3.12 11.97 31.04
C ALA A 71 -3.96 11.43 29.88
N PHE A 72 -4.54 12.29 29.05
CA PHE A 72 -5.47 11.90 27.99
C PHE A 72 -4.87 10.86 27.01
N PRO A 73 -3.66 11.04 26.44
CA PRO A 73 -3.10 10.05 25.51
C PRO A 73 -2.85 8.69 26.17
N ILE A 74 -2.45 8.68 27.44
CA ILE A 74 -2.26 7.44 28.21
C ILE A 74 -3.58 6.70 28.30
N ILE A 75 -4.66 7.38 28.69
CA ILE A 75 -6.00 6.79 28.83
C ILE A 75 -6.48 6.25 27.47
N GLY A 76 -6.34 7.04 26.40
CA GLY A 76 -6.74 6.66 25.05
C GLY A 76 -6.02 5.40 24.55
N ILE A 77 -4.70 5.33 24.71
CA ILE A 77 -3.91 4.14 24.34
C ILE A 77 -4.29 2.92 25.19
N VAL A 78 -4.47 3.09 26.51
CA VAL A 78 -4.90 2.00 27.41
C VAL A 78 -6.26 1.44 26.98
N LEU A 79 -7.26 2.31 26.77
CA LEU A 79 -8.59 1.91 26.33
C LEU A 79 -8.56 1.19 24.99
N THR A 80 -7.78 1.71 24.03
CA THR A 80 -7.57 1.09 22.72
C THR A 80 -6.95 -0.30 22.83
N VAL A 81 -5.93 -0.47 23.66
CA VAL A 81 -5.27 -1.77 23.84
C VAL A 81 -6.17 -2.77 24.58
N ILE A 82 -6.94 -2.33 25.58
CA ILE A 82 -7.93 -3.17 26.25
C ILE A 82 -9.00 -3.63 25.25
N TYR A 83 -9.54 -2.71 24.46
CA TYR A 83 -10.53 -3.00 23.43
C TYR A 83 -10.04 -4.01 22.41
N THR A 84 -8.86 -3.77 21.83
CA THR A 84 -8.29 -4.64 20.80
C THR A 84 -7.95 -6.04 21.32
N ARG A 85 -7.38 -6.15 22.53
CA ARG A 85 -6.95 -7.43 23.09
C ARG A 85 -8.04 -8.25 23.75
N ARG A 86 -8.97 -7.61 24.47
CA ARG A 86 -10.02 -8.33 25.23
C ARG A 86 -11.31 -8.52 24.44
N ILE A 87 -11.72 -7.52 23.65
CA ILE A 87 -12.99 -7.54 22.91
C ILE A 87 -12.78 -8.08 21.51
N VAL A 88 -11.89 -7.48 20.73
CA VAL A 88 -11.68 -7.87 19.32
C VAL A 88 -10.88 -9.17 19.21
N LYS A 89 -9.87 -9.37 20.08
CA LYS A 89 -8.98 -10.55 20.13
C LYS A 89 -8.24 -10.79 18.81
N ASP A 90 -8.00 -9.73 18.05
CA ASP A 90 -7.29 -9.77 16.77
C ASP A 90 -6.40 -8.53 16.63
N HIS A 91 -5.41 -8.62 15.73
CA HIS A 91 -4.50 -7.52 15.45
C HIS A 91 -5.13 -6.55 14.44
N ILE A 92 -5.49 -5.37 14.92
CA ILE A 92 -5.91 -4.25 14.08
C ILE A 92 -4.63 -3.47 13.76
N GLY A 93 -4.04 -3.70 12.58
CA GLY A 93 -2.83 -3.01 12.15
C GLY A 93 -3.13 -1.64 11.51
N HIS A 94 -2.18 -1.14 10.71
CA HIS A 94 -2.22 0.20 10.09
C HIS A 94 -3.24 0.35 8.94
N GLY A 95 -4.47 -0.15 9.07
CA GLY A 95 -5.58 0.05 8.15
C GLY A 95 -5.28 -0.34 6.70
N VAL A 96 -4.68 0.58 5.92
CA VAL A 96 -4.40 0.41 4.48
C VAL A 96 -3.52 -0.80 4.19
N SER A 97 -2.49 -1.07 5.00
CA SER A 97 -1.60 -2.23 4.80
C SER A 97 -2.34 -3.57 4.94
N ILE A 98 -3.38 -3.64 5.79
CA ILE A 98 -4.22 -4.84 5.91
C ILE A 98 -5.10 -5.01 4.68
N VAL A 99 -5.63 -3.92 4.15
CA VAL A 99 -6.42 -3.93 2.90
C VAL A 99 -5.56 -4.42 1.74
N LEU A 100 -4.37 -3.86 1.56
CA LEU A 100 -3.42 -4.31 0.54
C LEU A 100 -3.05 -5.79 0.70
N LYS A 101 -2.76 -6.24 1.93
CA LYS A 101 -2.52 -7.66 2.21
C LYS A 101 -3.71 -8.54 1.83
N SER A 102 -4.94 -8.07 2.05
CA SER A 102 -6.15 -8.79 1.66
C SER A 102 -6.28 -8.90 0.14
N ILE A 103 -6.00 -7.83 -0.60
CA ILE A 103 -6.02 -7.80 -2.07
C ILE A 103 -4.99 -8.80 -2.62
N PHE A 104 -3.74 -8.77 -2.13
CA PHE A 104 -2.66 -9.57 -2.70
C PHE A 104 -2.60 -11.03 -2.24
N LYS A 105 -3.13 -11.34 -1.04
CA LYS A 105 -2.98 -12.67 -0.43
C LYS A 105 -4.29 -13.41 -0.20
N SER A 106 -5.39 -12.71 -0.01
CA SER A 106 -6.65 -13.28 0.49
C SER A 106 -7.84 -13.00 -0.42
N GLU A 107 -7.60 -12.76 -1.71
CA GLU A 107 -8.66 -12.56 -2.73
C GLU A 107 -9.69 -11.49 -2.29
N GLY A 108 -9.23 -10.42 -1.67
CA GLY A 108 -10.10 -9.35 -1.16
C GLY A 108 -10.92 -9.72 0.09
N LYS A 109 -10.68 -10.87 0.72
CA LYS A 109 -11.46 -11.33 1.88
C LYS A 109 -10.95 -10.70 3.18
N LEU A 110 -11.76 -9.86 3.81
CA LEU A 110 -11.51 -9.27 5.14
C LEU A 110 -12.40 -9.91 6.20
N ARG A 111 -11.93 -9.91 7.45
CA ARG A 111 -12.71 -10.38 8.62
C ARG A 111 -13.83 -9.40 8.94
N SER A 112 -15.01 -9.90 9.32
CA SER A 112 -16.19 -9.06 9.54
C SER A 112 -16.08 -8.08 10.70
N HIS A 113 -15.28 -8.40 11.75
CA HIS A 113 -15.09 -7.44 12.85
C HIS A 113 -14.42 -6.14 12.39
N ASN A 114 -13.63 -6.14 11.29
CA ASN A 114 -12.99 -4.94 10.76
C ASN A 114 -13.99 -3.87 10.29
N MET A 115 -15.29 -4.22 10.11
CA MET A 115 -16.33 -3.25 9.78
C MET A 115 -16.60 -2.25 10.92
N TYR A 116 -16.25 -2.59 12.16
CA TYR A 116 -16.48 -1.73 13.34
C TYR A 116 -15.26 -1.61 14.27
N SER A 117 -14.38 -2.63 14.30
CA SER A 117 -13.29 -2.66 15.28
C SER A 117 -12.24 -1.58 15.07
N SER A 118 -11.90 -1.29 13.80
CA SER A 118 -10.94 -0.25 13.43
C SER A 118 -11.49 1.14 13.78
N MET A 119 -12.77 1.34 13.52
CA MET A 119 -13.52 2.56 13.80
C MET A 119 -13.50 2.92 15.29
N VAL A 120 -13.90 1.98 16.17
CA VAL A 120 -13.94 2.20 17.62
C VAL A 120 -12.53 2.43 18.17
N ALA A 121 -11.56 1.62 17.76
CA ALA A 121 -10.18 1.72 18.24
C ALA A 121 -9.52 3.05 17.87
N SER A 122 -9.74 3.55 16.65
CA SER A 122 -9.18 4.82 16.22
C SER A 122 -9.87 6.02 16.89
N THR A 123 -11.18 5.98 17.07
CA THR A 123 -11.91 7.02 17.83
C THR A 123 -11.38 7.16 19.26
N LEU A 124 -11.13 6.03 19.95
CA LEU A 124 -10.52 6.04 21.28
C LEU A 124 -9.11 6.61 21.27
N THR A 125 -8.30 6.25 20.27
CA THR A 125 -6.93 6.76 20.18
C THR A 125 -6.91 8.26 19.89
N VAL A 126 -7.58 8.70 18.83
CA VAL A 126 -7.53 10.07 18.33
C VAL A 126 -8.32 11.02 19.22
N GLY A 127 -9.51 10.63 19.67
CA GLY A 127 -10.36 11.42 20.55
C GLY A 127 -9.70 11.77 21.88
N PHE A 128 -8.84 10.90 22.39
CA PHE A 128 -8.03 11.16 23.59
C PHE A 128 -6.64 11.76 23.27
N GLY A 129 -6.45 12.33 22.10
CA GLY A 129 -5.27 13.10 21.76
C GLY A 129 -4.12 12.30 21.12
N GLY A 130 -4.34 11.05 20.73
CA GLY A 130 -3.35 10.31 19.94
C GLY A 130 -3.05 11.03 18.62
N SER A 131 -1.77 11.30 18.35
CA SER A 131 -1.31 12.15 17.24
C SER A 131 -1.29 11.39 15.91
N VAL A 132 -2.45 10.95 15.45
CA VAL A 132 -2.66 10.12 14.24
C VAL A 132 -4.01 10.47 13.58
N GLY A 133 -4.22 10.02 12.33
CA GLY A 133 -5.46 10.28 11.59
C GLY A 133 -6.45 9.11 11.62
N LEU A 134 -7.71 9.41 11.35
CA LEU A 134 -8.83 8.44 11.26
C LEU A 134 -8.94 7.79 9.88
N GLU A 135 -8.28 8.31 8.85
CA GLU A 135 -8.50 7.95 7.46
C GLU A 135 -8.11 6.49 7.16
N ALA A 136 -6.93 6.06 7.59
CA ALA A 136 -6.47 4.69 7.37
C ALA A 136 -7.36 3.64 8.08
N PRO A 137 -7.81 3.82 9.32
CA PRO A 137 -8.87 3.03 9.94
C PRO A 137 -10.16 2.98 9.13
N MET A 138 -10.56 4.11 8.54
CA MET A 138 -11.79 4.17 7.74
C MET A 138 -11.66 3.49 6.39
N VAL A 139 -10.48 3.55 5.76
CA VAL A 139 -10.17 2.71 4.59
C VAL A 139 -10.38 1.23 4.90
N LEU A 140 -9.90 0.74 6.06
CA LEU A 140 -10.10 -0.64 6.47
C LEU A 140 -11.58 -0.96 6.75
N THR A 141 -12.29 -0.07 7.44
CA THR A 141 -13.71 -0.23 7.75
C THR A 141 -14.56 -0.31 6.47
N GLY A 142 -14.41 0.66 5.57
CA GLY A 142 -15.11 0.67 4.28
C GLY A 142 -14.78 -0.57 3.43
N SER A 143 -13.49 -0.90 3.31
CA SER A 143 -13.05 -2.11 2.61
C SER A 143 -13.65 -3.39 3.21
N ALA A 144 -13.75 -3.48 4.54
CA ALA A 144 -14.36 -4.63 5.21
C ALA A 144 -15.86 -4.72 4.93
N ILE A 145 -16.56 -3.60 4.86
CA ILE A 145 -17.99 -3.54 4.47
C ILE A 145 -18.16 -4.08 3.05
N GLY A 146 -17.39 -3.56 2.07
CA GLY A 146 -17.44 -4.02 0.69
C GLY A 146 -17.08 -5.51 0.54
N SER A 147 -16.00 -5.96 1.19
CA SER A 147 -15.58 -7.37 1.20
C SER A 147 -16.63 -8.31 1.79
N ASN A 148 -17.25 -7.95 2.91
CA ASN A 148 -18.24 -8.81 3.55
C ASN A 148 -19.57 -8.81 2.78
N LEU A 149 -19.95 -7.70 2.16
CA LEU A 149 -21.10 -7.66 1.25
C LEU A 149 -20.85 -8.56 0.02
N ALA A 150 -19.66 -8.52 -0.58
CA ALA A 150 -19.27 -9.40 -1.67
C ALA A 150 -19.35 -10.89 -1.29
N LYS A 151 -18.88 -11.25 -0.09
CA LYS A 151 -19.04 -12.63 0.46
C LYS A 151 -20.50 -13.00 0.64
N LEU A 152 -21.33 -12.07 1.12
CA LEU A 152 -22.76 -12.29 1.27
C LEU A 152 -23.43 -12.67 -0.07
N PHE A 153 -22.95 -12.12 -1.18
CA PHE A 153 -23.46 -12.40 -2.53
C PHE A 153 -22.68 -13.47 -3.30
N ASN A 154 -21.71 -14.16 -2.68
CA ASN A 154 -20.86 -15.19 -3.30
C ASN A 154 -20.25 -14.71 -4.62
N LEU A 155 -19.59 -13.57 -4.59
CA LEU A 155 -18.88 -13.03 -5.74
C LEU A 155 -17.49 -13.67 -5.86
N ASN A 156 -16.94 -13.69 -7.08
CA ASN A 156 -15.57 -14.14 -7.34
C ASN A 156 -14.53 -13.17 -6.74
N ALA A 157 -13.26 -13.54 -6.75
CA ALA A 157 -12.16 -12.78 -6.17
C ALA A 157 -12.05 -11.37 -6.76
N LYS A 158 -12.16 -11.23 -8.09
CA LYS A 158 -12.11 -9.95 -8.81
C LYS A 158 -13.19 -8.98 -8.34
N ASN A 159 -14.45 -9.43 -8.31
CA ASN A 159 -15.58 -8.61 -7.88
C ASN A 159 -15.57 -8.34 -6.38
N THR A 160 -15.01 -9.27 -5.56
CA THR A 160 -14.80 -9.05 -4.13
C THR A 160 -13.78 -7.94 -3.90
N THR A 161 -12.67 -7.94 -4.62
CA THR A 161 -11.65 -6.89 -4.57
C THR A 161 -12.20 -5.55 -5.06
N LEU A 162 -13.03 -5.55 -6.11
CA LEU A 162 -13.67 -4.35 -6.61
C LEU A 162 -14.64 -3.73 -5.57
N LEU A 163 -15.52 -4.52 -4.94
CA LEU A 163 -16.42 -4.02 -3.91
C LEU A 163 -15.70 -3.61 -2.62
N LEU A 164 -14.61 -4.30 -2.28
CA LEU A 164 -13.70 -3.88 -1.21
C LEU A 164 -13.18 -2.46 -1.48
N ALA A 165 -12.73 -2.20 -2.71
CA ALA A 165 -12.25 -0.89 -3.12
C ALA A 165 -13.37 0.16 -3.15
N CYS A 166 -14.56 -0.19 -3.63
CA CYS A 166 -15.74 0.67 -3.54
C CYS A 166 -16.02 1.11 -2.11
N GLY A 167 -15.90 0.20 -1.14
CA GLY A 167 -16.09 0.51 0.27
C GLY A 167 -15.03 1.48 0.82
N SER A 168 -13.76 1.27 0.47
CA SER A 168 -12.69 2.21 0.77
C SER A 168 -12.96 3.59 0.18
N THR A 169 -13.27 3.62 -1.11
CA THR A 169 -13.57 4.86 -1.86
C THR A 169 -14.72 5.63 -1.22
N ALA A 170 -15.83 4.96 -0.86
CA ALA A 170 -16.95 5.62 -0.20
C ALA A 170 -16.59 6.22 1.17
N ALA A 171 -15.84 5.47 1.98
CA ALA A 171 -15.45 5.93 3.31
C ALA A 171 -14.50 7.15 3.23
N VAL A 172 -13.53 7.11 2.31
CA VAL A 172 -12.59 8.22 2.08
C VAL A 172 -13.30 9.43 1.49
N ALA A 173 -14.15 9.22 0.48
CA ALA A 173 -14.97 10.27 -0.13
C ALA A 173 -15.88 10.97 0.90
N ALA A 174 -16.43 10.20 1.85
CA ALA A 174 -17.28 10.75 2.91
C ALA A 174 -16.49 11.57 3.95
N ILE A 175 -15.26 11.15 4.31
CA ILE A 175 -14.43 11.89 5.27
C ILE A 175 -14.02 13.25 4.73
N PHE A 176 -13.51 13.27 3.49
CA PHE A 176 -12.91 14.46 2.89
C PHE A 176 -13.87 15.26 2.01
N LYS A 177 -15.04 14.71 1.68
CA LYS A 177 -15.97 15.24 0.66
C LYS A 177 -15.29 15.40 -0.70
N ALA A 178 -14.34 14.47 -0.99
CA ALA A 178 -13.43 14.47 -2.13
C ALA A 178 -13.63 13.18 -2.97
N PRO A 179 -14.64 13.13 -3.86
CA PRO A 179 -14.95 11.91 -4.61
C PRO A 179 -13.89 11.54 -5.65
N ILE A 180 -13.27 12.48 -6.34
CA ILE A 180 -12.25 12.19 -7.35
C ILE A 180 -10.99 11.65 -6.68
N MET A 181 -10.53 12.32 -5.63
CA MET A 181 -9.40 11.84 -4.82
C MET A 181 -9.62 10.42 -4.31
N ALA A 182 -10.82 10.09 -3.84
CA ALA A 182 -11.11 8.77 -3.29
C ALA A 182 -11.03 7.67 -4.36
N ILE A 183 -11.40 7.95 -5.60
CA ILE A 183 -11.24 7.04 -6.75
C ILE A 183 -9.76 6.89 -7.09
N VAL A 184 -9.03 8.01 -7.18
CA VAL A 184 -7.58 8.02 -7.46
C VAL A 184 -6.82 7.26 -6.37
N PHE A 185 -7.19 7.42 -5.09
CA PHE A 185 -6.63 6.67 -3.97
C PHE A 185 -6.80 5.15 -4.14
N ALA A 186 -7.97 4.70 -4.61
CA ALA A 186 -8.20 3.28 -4.86
C ALA A 186 -7.31 2.74 -5.98
N ILE A 187 -7.01 3.53 -6.98
CA ILE A 187 -6.14 3.15 -8.10
C ILE A 187 -4.67 3.21 -7.70
N GLU A 188 -4.24 4.33 -7.12
CA GLU A 188 -2.82 4.61 -6.87
C GLU A 188 -2.30 3.94 -5.59
N VAL A 189 -3.06 4.00 -4.49
CA VAL A 189 -2.63 3.48 -3.18
C VAL A 189 -3.07 2.04 -2.96
N LEU A 190 -4.30 1.65 -3.34
CA LEU A 190 -4.75 0.26 -3.26
C LEU A 190 -4.33 -0.59 -4.47
N MET A 191 -3.66 0.02 -5.46
CA MET A 191 -3.07 -0.63 -6.63
C MET A 191 -4.10 -1.44 -7.45
N LEU A 192 -5.30 -0.89 -7.63
CA LEU A 192 -6.31 -1.50 -8.46
C LEU A 192 -6.00 -1.29 -9.94
N ASP A 193 -6.22 -2.34 -10.73
CA ASP A 193 -6.13 -2.24 -12.18
C ASP A 193 -7.25 -1.31 -12.72
N LEU A 194 -6.88 -0.26 -13.43
CA LEU A 194 -7.79 0.68 -14.05
C LEU A 194 -8.46 0.03 -15.28
N THR A 195 -9.61 -0.56 -15.08
CA THR A 195 -10.45 -1.07 -16.17
C THR A 195 -11.74 -0.26 -16.28
N SER A 196 -12.27 -0.09 -17.49
CA SER A 196 -13.56 0.61 -17.70
C SER A 196 -14.69 0.01 -16.87
N ALA A 197 -14.64 -1.29 -16.63
CA ALA A 197 -15.62 -2.02 -15.81
C ALA A 197 -15.50 -1.69 -14.30
N ALA A 198 -14.31 -1.32 -13.81
CA ALA A 198 -14.09 -0.96 -12.41
C ALA A 198 -14.44 0.50 -12.11
N LEU A 199 -14.36 1.37 -13.10
CA LEU A 199 -14.52 2.82 -12.91
C LEU A 199 -15.93 3.20 -12.48
N LEU A 200 -16.98 2.65 -13.13
CA LEU A 200 -18.38 2.96 -12.82
C LEU A 200 -18.78 2.58 -11.38
N PRO A 201 -18.49 1.38 -10.86
CA PRO A 201 -18.74 1.05 -9.46
C PRO A 201 -18.05 1.98 -8.46
N LEU A 202 -16.79 2.37 -8.73
CA LEU A 202 -16.05 3.32 -7.89
C LEU A 202 -16.69 4.71 -7.91
N LEU A 203 -17.10 5.22 -9.09
CA LEU A 203 -17.79 6.49 -9.23
C LEU A 203 -19.10 6.50 -8.44
N ILE A 204 -19.94 5.47 -8.58
CA ILE A 204 -21.22 5.37 -7.85
C ILE A 204 -20.94 5.38 -6.34
N SER A 205 -19.97 4.61 -5.89
CA SER A 205 -19.64 4.50 -4.47
C SER A 205 -19.10 5.82 -3.91
N ALA A 206 -18.20 6.50 -4.63
CA ALA A 206 -17.64 7.80 -4.26
C ALA A 206 -18.73 8.88 -4.19
N ALA A 207 -19.54 8.98 -5.25
CA ALA A 207 -20.63 9.95 -5.31
C ALA A 207 -21.65 9.74 -4.19
N THR A 208 -22.08 8.50 -3.97
CA THR A 208 -22.99 8.15 -2.86
C THR A 208 -22.38 8.52 -1.51
N GLY A 209 -21.08 8.22 -1.32
CA GLY A 209 -20.35 8.55 -0.10
C GLY A 209 -20.30 10.05 0.16
N THR A 210 -19.95 10.83 -0.84
CA THR A 210 -19.88 12.28 -0.74
C THR A 210 -21.25 12.91 -0.48
N VAL A 211 -22.28 12.50 -1.24
CA VAL A 211 -23.65 13.03 -1.07
C VAL A 211 -24.17 12.79 0.33
N LEU A 212 -24.02 11.58 0.86
CA LEU A 212 -24.44 11.29 2.23
C LEU A 212 -23.66 12.11 3.26
N SER A 213 -22.35 12.28 3.06
CA SER A 213 -21.55 13.13 3.95
C SER A 213 -22.04 14.58 3.94
N LEU A 214 -22.35 15.14 2.76
CA LEU A 214 -22.90 16.49 2.64
C LEU A 214 -24.26 16.63 3.32
N LEU A 215 -25.13 15.63 3.20
CA LEU A 215 -26.47 15.64 3.81
C LEU A 215 -26.42 15.61 5.36
N PHE A 216 -25.52 14.83 5.95
CA PHE A 216 -25.48 14.61 7.40
C PHE A 216 -24.45 15.46 8.14
N LEU A 217 -23.34 15.84 7.49
CA LEU A 217 -22.28 16.66 8.08
C LEU A 217 -22.27 18.10 7.52
N GLY A 218 -23.26 18.46 6.69
CA GLY A 218 -23.35 19.78 6.09
C GLY A 218 -22.24 20.07 5.07
N ASN A 219 -22.14 21.31 4.65
CA ASN A 219 -21.22 21.76 3.59
C ASN A 219 -19.85 22.23 4.14
N THR A 220 -19.65 22.20 5.45
CA THR A 220 -18.38 22.61 6.06
C THR A 220 -17.26 21.69 5.59
N LEU A 221 -16.26 22.26 4.93
CA LEU A 221 -15.04 21.55 4.56
C LEU A 221 -14.22 21.22 5.80
N THR A 222 -13.37 20.21 5.71
CA THR A 222 -12.46 19.86 6.81
C THR A 222 -11.46 20.98 7.10
N LEU A 223 -11.13 21.76 6.06
CA LEU A 223 -10.28 22.95 6.14
C LEU A 223 -11.11 24.21 5.84
N ASP A 224 -10.95 25.21 6.69
CA ASP A 224 -11.61 26.51 6.58
C ASP A 224 -10.73 27.47 5.74
N ILE A 225 -10.87 27.35 4.42
CA ILE A 225 -10.07 28.12 3.46
C ILE A 225 -10.87 29.34 3.03
N ALA A 226 -10.43 30.51 3.50
CA ALA A 226 -11.13 31.78 3.23
C ALA A 226 -11.12 32.13 1.73
N SER A 227 -9.95 32.11 1.09
CA SER A 227 -9.78 32.26 -0.37
C SER A 227 -8.36 31.90 -0.78
N THR A 228 -8.21 31.21 -1.89
CA THR A 228 -6.91 31.00 -2.53
C THR A 228 -6.59 32.17 -3.43
N GLN A 229 -5.34 32.64 -3.44
CA GLN A 229 -4.90 33.63 -4.40
C GLN A 229 -4.58 32.98 -5.75
N SER A 230 -4.74 33.76 -6.83
CA SER A 230 -4.41 33.30 -8.17
C SER A 230 -2.95 32.86 -8.28
N PHE A 231 -2.70 31.83 -9.06
CA PHE A 231 -1.33 31.36 -9.33
C PHE A 231 -0.55 32.42 -10.12
N PHE A 232 0.61 32.77 -9.62
CA PHE A 232 1.55 33.69 -10.27
C PHE A 232 2.80 32.93 -10.70
N LEU A 233 3.16 33.05 -12.00
CA LEU A 233 4.29 32.32 -12.60
C LEU A 233 5.63 32.61 -11.93
N GLY A 234 5.85 33.84 -11.42
CA GLY A 234 7.05 34.21 -10.69
C GLY A 234 7.30 33.42 -9.42
N ASN A 235 6.28 32.75 -8.88
CA ASN A 235 6.39 31.95 -7.67
C ASN A 235 6.85 30.50 -7.94
N ILE A 236 7.02 30.08 -9.20
CA ILE A 236 7.45 28.72 -9.57
C ILE A 236 8.74 28.29 -8.87
N PRO A 237 9.82 29.10 -8.80
CA PRO A 237 11.05 28.70 -8.11
C PRO A 237 10.83 28.35 -6.63
N PHE A 238 9.91 29.04 -5.96
CA PHE A 238 9.57 28.74 -4.56
C PHE A 238 8.76 27.46 -4.40
N TYR A 239 7.87 27.13 -5.36
CA TYR A 239 7.19 25.82 -5.37
C TYR A 239 8.15 24.66 -5.66
N ILE A 240 9.16 24.86 -6.50
CA ILE A 240 10.23 23.89 -6.72
C ILE A 240 11.03 23.68 -5.43
N LEU A 241 11.46 24.76 -4.77
CA LEU A 241 12.15 24.70 -3.48
C LEU A 241 11.30 23.98 -2.43
N LEU A 242 10.01 24.32 -2.33
CA LEU A 242 9.07 23.67 -1.44
C LEU A 242 8.96 22.16 -1.75
N GLY A 243 8.93 21.77 -3.03
CA GLY A 243 8.90 20.37 -3.46
C GLY A 243 10.14 19.59 -2.99
N ILE A 244 11.32 20.20 -3.10
CA ILE A 244 12.58 19.60 -2.61
C ILE A 244 12.57 19.46 -1.09
N LEU A 245 12.18 20.50 -0.36
CA LEU A 245 12.11 20.49 1.11
C LEU A 245 11.10 19.46 1.63
N THR A 246 9.91 19.42 1.03
CA THR A 246 8.88 18.42 1.38
C THR A 246 9.34 16.99 1.07
N GLY A 247 10.15 16.80 0.02
CA GLY A 247 10.81 15.53 -0.29
C GLY A 247 11.75 15.08 0.84
N PHE A 248 12.65 15.95 1.30
CA PHE A 248 13.56 15.65 2.42
C PHE A 248 12.80 15.38 3.72
N ILE A 249 11.77 16.17 4.02
CA ILE A 249 10.91 15.96 5.20
C ILE A 249 10.17 14.64 5.10
N SER A 250 9.74 14.21 3.92
CA SER A 250 9.11 12.91 3.70
C SER A 250 10.06 11.75 3.96
N ILE A 251 11.33 11.87 3.54
CA ILE A 251 12.38 10.88 3.86
C ILE A 251 12.60 10.81 5.37
N TYR A 252 12.71 11.97 6.03
CA TYR A 252 12.79 12.04 7.50
C TYR A 252 11.59 11.35 8.15
N PHE A 253 10.36 11.63 7.68
CA PHE A 253 9.13 11.05 8.18
C PHE A 253 9.18 9.51 8.13
N LEU A 254 9.51 8.96 6.97
CA LEU A 254 9.58 7.52 6.76
C LEU A 254 10.67 6.84 7.60
N ARG A 255 11.84 7.48 7.73
CA ARG A 255 12.96 6.95 8.53
C ARG A 255 12.69 7.02 10.03
N MET A 256 12.13 8.14 10.51
CA MET A 256 11.83 8.33 11.92
C MET A 256 10.72 7.39 12.40
N LEU A 257 9.65 7.24 11.60
CA LEU A 257 8.58 6.26 11.88
C LEU A 257 9.18 4.86 12.08
N ARG A 258 10.06 4.46 11.19
CA ARG A 258 10.77 3.17 11.19
C ARG A 258 11.66 2.97 12.41
N MET A 259 12.42 4.01 12.73
CA MET A 259 13.35 3.98 13.87
C MET A 259 12.58 3.79 15.18
N ILE A 260 11.51 4.56 15.37
CA ILE A 260 10.70 4.48 16.60
C ILE A 260 9.96 3.15 16.68
N GLU A 261 9.36 2.66 15.58
CA GLU A 261 8.76 1.32 15.52
C GLU A 261 9.77 0.24 15.91
N GLY A 262 11.01 0.33 15.39
CA GLY A 262 12.10 -0.59 15.71
C GLY A 262 12.52 -0.54 17.19
N LEU A 263 12.57 0.64 17.80
CA LEU A 263 12.86 0.82 19.23
C LEU A 263 11.75 0.18 20.09
N PHE A 264 10.49 0.47 19.78
CA PHE A 264 9.37 -0.10 20.52
C PHE A 264 9.21 -1.61 20.29
N HIS A 265 9.65 -2.15 19.15
CA HIS A 265 9.62 -3.59 18.89
C HIS A 265 10.51 -4.36 19.86
N LYS A 266 11.62 -3.78 20.34
CA LYS A 266 12.52 -4.37 21.33
C LYS A 266 11.87 -4.52 22.72
N ILE A 267 10.84 -3.73 23.03
CA ILE A 267 10.13 -3.79 24.32
C ILE A 267 9.12 -4.93 24.28
N LYS A 268 9.33 -5.99 25.06
CA LYS A 268 8.45 -7.18 25.05
C LYS A 268 7.12 -6.96 25.78
N ARG A 269 7.12 -6.19 26.90
CA ARG A 269 5.93 -5.99 27.74
C ARG A 269 5.07 -4.85 27.20
N ILE A 270 3.80 -5.13 26.87
CA ILE A 270 2.87 -4.13 26.33
C ILE A 270 2.58 -2.99 27.32
N SER A 271 2.47 -3.29 28.62
CA SER A 271 2.27 -2.28 29.66
C SER A 271 3.39 -1.25 29.70
N VAL A 272 4.65 -1.71 29.48
CA VAL A 272 5.81 -0.81 29.40
C VAL A 272 5.75 0.04 28.13
N LYS A 273 5.33 -0.52 27.00
CA LYS A 273 5.11 0.24 25.75
C LYS A 273 4.10 1.36 25.96
N ILE A 274 2.95 1.03 26.57
CA ILE A 274 1.89 2.00 26.84
C ILE A 274 2.39 3.10 27.77
N LEU A 275 3.06 2.74 28.86
CA LEU A 275 3.56 3.71 29.83
C LEU A 275 4.59 4.66 29.17
N ILE A 276 5.64 4.13 28.56
CA ILE A 276 6.68 4.94 27.93
C ILE A 276 6.09 5.80 26.82
N GLY A 277 5.31 5.19 25.91
CA GLY A 277 4.73 5.92 24.78
C GLY A 277 3.66 6.92 25.20
N GLY A 278 2.80 6.55 26.14
CA GLY A 278 1.75 7.43 26.66
C GLY A 278 2.31 8.63 27.41
N VAL A 279 3.31 8.43 28.28
CA VAL A 279 3.98 9.52 29.00
C VAL A 279 4.76 10.42 28.02
N ALA A 280 5.52 9.83 27.09
CA ALA A 280 6.26 10.59 26.08
C ALA A 280 5.30 11.43 25.22
N LEU A 281 4.22 10.84 24.73
CA LEU A 281 3.21 11.55 23.93
C LEU A 281 2.51 12.64 24.73
N GLY A 282 2.10 12.35 25.98
CA GLY A 282 1.48 13.33 26.85
C GLY A 282 2.41 14.53 27.15
N ALA A 283 3.69 14.29 27.40
CA ALA A 283 4.69 15.33 27.58
C ALA A 283 4.86 16.20 26.32
N LEU A 284 4.93 15.56 25.14
CA LEU A 284 5.01 16.28 23.86
C LEU A 284 3.78 17.16 23.61
N ILE A 285 2.57 16.66 23.89
CA ILE A 285 1.32 17.42 23.71
C ILE A 285 1.20 18.53 24.75
N LEU A 286 1.63 18.30 25.98
CA LEU A 286 1.66 19.36 27.01
C LEU A 286 2.56 20.52 26.59
N LEU A 287 3.74 20.23 26.02
CA LEU A 287 4.66 21.25 25.51
C LEU A 287 4.15 21.92 24.24
N LEU A 288 3.57 21.15 23.34
CA LEU A 288 3.09 21.58 22.02
C LEU A 288 1.65 21.08 21.80
N PRO A 289 0.62 21.81 22.29
CA PRO A 289 -0.78 21.41 22.15
C PRO A 289 -1.25 21.18 20.71
N ALA A 290 -0.63 21.84 19.74
CA ALA A 290 -0.88 21.62 18.31
C ALA A 290 -0.68 20.17 17.85
N LEU A 291 0.02 19.33 18.63
CA LEU A 291 0.21 17.90 18.33
C LEU A 291 -0.99 17.03 18.68
N PHE A 292 -1.99 17.56 19.41
CA PHE A 292 -3.17 16.82 19.85
C PHE A 292 -4.02 16.32 18.68
N GLY A 293 -4.36 15.03 18.67
CA GLY A 293 -5.23 14.42 17.68
C GLY A 293 -4.72 14.51 16.23
N GLU A 294 -5.63 14.72 15.31
CA GLU A 294 -5.33 14.80 13.86
C GLU A 294 -4.54 16.05 13.49
N GLY A 295 -4.83 17.19 14.15
CA GLY A 295 -4.17 18.47 13.92
C GLY A 295 -4.84 19.38 12.89
N TYR A 296 -6.06 19.08 12.43
CA TYR A 296 -6.80 19.93 11.48
C TYR A 296 -7.12 21.31 12.06
N GLU A 297 -7.38 21.42 13.37
CA GLU A 297 -7.57 22.72 14.04
C GLU A 297 -6.33 23.59 13.88
N SER A 298 -5.15 23.04 14.10
CA SER A 298 -3.90 23.78 13.94
C SER A 298 -3.61 24.18 12.49
N ILE A 299 -4.00 23.32 11.51
CA ILE A 299 -3.92 23.70 10.09
C ILE A 299 -4.86 24.87 9.79
N ASN A 300 -6.06 24.86 10.35
CA ASN A 300 -7.02 25.96 10.19
C ASN A 300 -6.52 27.27 10.80
N SER A 301 -5.84 27.25 11.95
CA SER A 301 -5.20 28.43 12.52
C SER A 301 -4.11 28.99 11.58
N LEU A 302 -3.29 28.12 10.95
CA LEU A 302 -2.32 28.55 9.93
C LEU A 302 -3.00 29.18 8.71
N LEU A 303 -4.10 28.61 8.24
CA LEU A 303 -4.85 29.11 7.07
C LEU A 303 -5.52 30.46 7.34
N LYS A 304 -5.89 30.74 8.60
CA LYS A 304 -6.44 32.03 9.03
C LYS A 304 -5.36 33.07 9.34
N GLY A 305 -4.10 32.66 9.45
CA GLY A 305 -2.99 33.52 9.84
C GLY A 305 -2.83 33.71 11.35
N ASP A 306 -3.64 33.00 12.17
CA ASP A 306 -3.65 33.11 13.62
C ASP A 306 -2.63 32.14 14.25
N VAL A 307 -1.35 32.36 13.94
CA VAL A 307 -0.27 31.49 14.39
C VAL A 307 -0.09 31.50 15.91
N ALA A 308 -0.45 32.62 16.58
CA ALA A 308 -0.38 32.77 18.03
C ALA A 308 -1.27 31.77 18.77
N ASP A 309 -2.43 31.43 18.22
CA ASP A 309 -3.39 30.46 18.79
C ASP A 309 -2.80 29.06 18.98
N LEU A 310 -1.79 28.70 18.18
CA LEU A 310 -1.11 27.40 18.27
C LEU A 310 -0.38 27.21 19.60
N PHE A 311 -0.04 28.32 20.27
CA PHE A 311 0.76 28.35 21.49
C PHE A 311 -0.04 28.80 22.71
N GLU A 312 -1.27 29.28 22.55
CA GLU A 312 -2.08 29.88 23.62
C GLU A 312 -2.20 28.99 24.87
N LYS A 313 -2.26 27.65 24.67
CA LYS A 313 -2.34 26.65 25.74
C LYS A 313 -1.00 25.99 26.08
N SER A 314 0.12 26.51 25.53
CA SER A 314 1.46 25.97 25.75
C SER A 314 2.14 26.65 26.93
N PRO A 315 2.90 25.94 27.76
CA PRO A 315 3.80 26.56 28.75
C PRO A 315 4.83 27.50 28.11
N LEU A 316 5.06 27.35 26.81
CA LEU A 316 6.02 28.13 26.04
C LEU A 316 5.41 29.39 25.41
N PHE A 317 4.15 29.71 25.71
CA PHE A 317 3.43 30.87 25.14
C PHE A 317 4.18 32.22 25.34
N MET A 318 4.80 32.42 26.49
CA MET A 318 5.57 33.65 26.77
C MET A 318 6.73 33.88 25.78
N LEU A 319 7.24 32.82 25.16
CA LEU A 319 8.34 32.91 24.20
C LEU A 319 7.86 33.20 22.76
N SER A 320 6.55 33.18 22.51
CA SER A 320 5.97 33.38 21.16
C SER A 320 5.94 34.83 20.68
N HIS A 321 6.27 35.80 21.54
CA HIS A 321 6.23 37.22 21.19
C HIS A 321 7.37 37.67 20.26
N GLU A 322 8.48 36.93 20.21
CA GLU A 322 9.60 37.19 19.33
C GLU A 322 9.49 36.40 18.03
N HIS A 323 9.54 37.08 16.90
CA HIS A 323 9.31 36.44 15.57
C HIS A 323 10.28 35.28 15.27
N TYR A 324 11.54 35.39 15.66
CA TYR A 324 12.51 34.31 15.50
C TYR A 324 12.19 33.06 16.36
N MET A 325 11.61 33.25 17.54
CA MET A 325 11.14 32.15 18.38
C MET A 325 9.97 31.43 17.74
N LEU A 326 9.07 32.14 17.08
CA LEU A 326 7.98 31.57 16.31
C LEU A 326 8.49 30.58 15.23
N PHE A 327 9.54 31.00 14.48
CA PHE A 327 10.16 30.08 13.49
C PHE A 327 10.71 28.82 14.14
N ILE A 328 11.43 28.94 15.25
CA ILE A 328 11.98 27.77 15.96
C ILE A 328 10.85 26.82 16.38
N PHE A 329 9.75 27.33 16.91
CA PHE A 329 8.61 26.55 17.31
C PHE A 329 7.94 25.84 16.12
N LEU A 330 7.73 26.55 15.02
CA LEU A 330 7.13 25.95 13.82
C LEU A 330 8.01 24.84 13.25
N ILE A 331 9.34 25.05 13.22
CA ILE A 331 10.30 24.01 12.81
C ILE A 331 10.22 22.81 13.77
N LEU A 332 10.21 23.08 15.09
CA LEU A 332 10.14 22.03 16.11
C LEU A 332 8.86 21.19 15.96
N ILE A 333 7.71 21.83 15.71
CA ILE A 333 6.42 21.18 15.49
C ILE A 333 6.49 20.23 14.29
N VAL A 334 7.10 20.64 13.17
CA VAL A 334 7.26 19.80 11.97
C VAL A 334 7.97 18.47 12.31
N PHE A 335 9.08 18.55 13.05
CA PHE A 335 9.84 17.37 13.41
C PHE A 335 9.19 16.53 14.51
N ILE A 336 8.65 17.17 15.54
CA ILE A 336 8.03 16.47 16.68
C ILE A 336 6.71 15.80 16.30
N LYS A 337 5.91 16.36 15.37
CA LYS A 337 4.65 15.69 14.90
C LYS A 337 4.93 14.29 14.40
N VAL A 338 6.01 14.09 13.66
CA VAL A 338 6.42 12.78 13.16
C VAL A 338 6.74 11.81 14.31
N ILE A 339 7.46 12.29 15.32
CA ILE A 339 7.79 11.51 16.51
C ILE A 339 6.52 11.15 17.29
N ALA A 340 5.63 12.12 17.52
CA ALA A 340 4.36 11.91 18.23
C ALA A 340 3.49 10.87 17.52
N THR A 341 3.42 10.92 16.18
CA THR A 341 2.71 9.94 15.35
C THR A 341 3.31 8.53 15.51
N ALA A 342 4.63 8.42 15.40
CA ALA A 342 5.34 7.15 15.52
C ALA A 342 5.21 6.55 16.93
N VAL A 343 5.29 7.37 17.98
CA VAL A 343 5.10 6.95 19.37
C VAL A 343 3.67 6.48 19.61
N THR A 344 2.67 7.22 19.10
CA THR A 344 1.25 6.83 19.24
C THR A 344 0.99 5.43 18.69
N THR A 345 1.42 5.17 17.45
CA THR A 345 1.20 3.88 16.78
C THR A 345 2.01 2.76 17.43
N SER A 346 3.25 3.03 17.81
CA SER A 346 4.14 2.04 18.43
C SER A 346 3.75 1.67 19.86
N ALA A 347 3.12 2.59 20.60
CA ALA A 347 2.60 2.33 21.94
C ALA A 347 1.33 1.47 21.96
N GLY A 348 0.68 1.29 20.83
CA GLY A 348 -0.53 0.48 20.67
C GLY A 348 -1.78 1.30 20.31
N GLY A 349 -1.65 2.58 20.03
CA GLY A 349 -2.71 3.40 19.44
C GLY A 349 -3.03 2.97 18.01
N ILE A 350 -4.28 3.14 17.58
CA ILE A 350 -4.76 2.80 16.24
C ILE A 350 -5.09 4.09 15.50
N GLY A 351 -4.42 4.30 14.36
CA GLY A 351 -4.63 5.45 13.50
C GLY A 351 -3.74 5.39 12.27
N GLY A 352 -3.88 6.38 11.39
CA GLY A 352 -3.14 6.52 10.14
C GLY A 352 -2.14 7.67 10.17
N VAL A 353 -1.24 7.67 9.19
CA VAL A 353 -0.25 8.74 8.99
C VAL A 353 -0.74 9.84 8.04
N PHE A 354 -1.96 9.71 7.52
CA PHE A 354 -2.53 10.60 6.51
C PHE A 354 -2.64 12.05 7.03
N ALA A 355 -3.44 12.29 8.07
CA ALA A 355 -3.55 13.61 8.69
C ALA A 355 -2.20 14.16 9.20
N PRO A 356 -1.32 13.36 9.84
CA PRO A 356 0.02 13.83 10.18
C PRO A 356 0.87 14.29 8.99
N THR A 357 0.74 13.67 7.81
CA THR A 357 1.47 14.13 6.60
C THR A 357 0.96 15.48 6.11
N LEU A 358 -0.36 15.67 6.12
CA LEU A 358 -0.97 16.95 5.78
C LEU A 358 -0.52 18.06 6.76
N PHE A 359 -0.53 17.75 8.05
CA PHE A 359 -0.09 18.66 9.09
C PHE A 359 1.37 19.11 8.89
N VAL A 360 2.29 18.15 8.77
CA VAL A 360 3.71 18.44 8.55
C VAL A 360 3.90 19.24 7.26
N GLY A 361 3.17 18.92 6.21
CA GLY A 361 3.20 19.65 4.95
C GLY A 361 2.69 21.08 5.06
N ALA A 362 1.59 21.29 5.78
CA ALA A 362 1.02 22.62 6.02
C ALA A 362 2.01 23.55 6.71
N PHE A 363 2.61 23.07 7.81
CA PHE A 363 3.62 23.83 8.55
C PHE A 363 4.88 24.10 7.74
N THR A 364 5.32 23.14 6.93
CA THR A 364 6.47 23.31 6.02
C THR A 364 6.18 24.38 4.96
N GLY A 365 5.00 24.32 4.34
CA GLY A 365 4.58 25.30 3.34
C GLY A 365 4.48 26.71 3.91
N PHE A 366 3.87 26.83 5.09
CA PHE A 366 3.81 28.10 5.82
C PHE A 366 5.21 28.68 6.09
N LEU A 367 6.11 27.88 6.65
CA LEU A 367 7.48 28.28 6.95
C LEU A 367 8.22 28.81 5.72
N VAL A 368 8.11 28.14 4.57
CA VAL A 368 8.77 28.58 3.34
C VAL A 368 8.24 29.94 2.89
N ALA A 369 6.93 30.14 2.91
CA ALA A 369 6.33 31.41 2.53
C ALA A 369 6.70 32.53 3.51
N ASP A 370 6.63 32.24 4.80
CA ASP A 370 6.87 33.24 5.86
C ASP A 370 8.34 33.66 5.91
N ILE A 371 9.28 32.74 5.80
CA ILE A 371 10.73 33.03 5.69
C ILE A 371 11.01 33.88 4.45
N ALA A 372 10.43 33.55 3.29
CA ALA A 372 10.63 34.32 2.08
C ALA A 372 10.05 35.73 2.17
N ASN A 373 8.88 35.86 2.79
CA ASN A 373 8.25 37.17 2.99
C ASN A 373 9.03 38.05 4.00
N TYR A 374 9.40 37.51 5.16
CA TYR A 374 10.02 38.26 6.22
C TYR A 374 11.48 38.62 5.94
N TYR A 375 12.31 37.65 5.49
CA TYR A 375 13.75 37.86 5.31
C TYR A 375 14.14 38.29 3.90
N LEU A 376 13.40 37.89 2.87
CA LEU A 376 13.75 38.17 1.48
C LEU A 376 12.86 39.25 0.85
N GLY A 377 11.83 39.74 1.57
CA GLY A 377 10.95 40.81 1.12
C GLY A 377 10.00 40.43 -0.02
N PHE A 378 9.76 39.12 -0.23
CA PHE A 378 8.75 38.66 -1.17
C PHE A 378 7.34 38.82 -0.57
N ASN A 379 6.33 38.65 -1.41
CA ASN A 379 4.93 38.66 -0.97
C ASN A 379 4.25 37.36 -1.45
N LEU A 380 4.72 36.22 -0.90
CA LEU A 380 4.19 34.90 -1.23
C LEU A 380 2.88 34.64 -0.48
N PRO A 381 1.86 34.09 -1.15
CA PRO A 381 0.56 33.80 -0.53
C PRO A 381 0.67 32.57 0.41
N HIS A 382 0.65 32.79 1.73
CA HIS A 382 0.78 31.74 2.74
C HIS A 382 -0.16 30.57 2.50
N ILE A 383 -1.45 30.82 2.22
CA ILE A 383 -2.46 29.79 1.99
C ILE A 383 -2.07 28.86 0.85
N ASN A 384 -1.60 29.41 -0.27
CA ASN A 384 -1.21 28.62 -1.43
C ASN A 384 0.00 27.71 -1.11
N PHE A 385 0.96 28.23 -0.34
CA PHE A 385 2.13 27.44 0.07
C PHE A 385 1.81 26.40 1.14
N VAL A 386 0.90 26.67 2.06
CA VAL A 386 0.36 25.70 3.02
C VAL A 386 -0.26 24.52 2.26
N LEU A 387 -1.15 24.79 1.32
CA LEU A 387 -1.81 23.77 0.52
C LEU A 387 -0.83 22.97 -0.35
N ALA A 388 0.13 23.66 -1.00
CA ALA A 388 1.15 22.99 -1.80
C ALA A 388 2.09 22.13 -0.93
N GLY A 389 2.45 22.59 0.26
CA GLY A 389 3.24 21.81 1.21
C GLY A 389 2.52 20.56 1.71
N MET A 390 1.21 20.64 1.98
CA MET A 390 0.36 19.49 2.33
C MET A 390 0.43 18.42 1.23
N ALA A 391 0.24 18.83 -0.03
CA ALA A 391 0.31 17.93 -1.18
C ALA A 391 1.72 17.32 -1.33
N GLY A 392 2.77 18.11 -1.13
CA GLY A 392 4.16 17.68 -1.25
C GLY A 392 4.55 16.60 -0.24
N VAL A 393 4.33 16.81 1.06
CA VAL A 393 4.69 15.79 2.08
C VAL A 393 3.84 14.54 1.94
N MET A 394 2.53 14.69 1.68
CA MET A 394 1.67 13.53 1.45
C MET A 394 2.13 12.71 0.25
N SER A 395 2.48 13.37 -0.87
CA SER A 395 3.00 12.74 -2.08
C SER A 395 4.26 11.92 -1.80
N GLY A 396 5.22 12.51 -1.06
CA GLY A 396 6.49 11.84 -0.73
C GLY A 396 6.32 10.66 0.22
N VAL A 397 5.53 10.80 1.30
CA VAL A 397 5.35 9.73 2.30
C VAL A 397 4.53 8.57 1.76
N MET A 398 3.49 8.84 0.98
CA MET A 398 2.60 7.81 0.43
C MET A 398 3.07 7.27 -0.91
N LEU A 399 4.00 7.93 -1.58
CA LEU A 399 4.39 7.69 -2.97
C LEU A 399 3.16 7.69 -3.90
N ALA A 400 2.26 8.66 -3.67
CA ALA A 400 0.98 8.79 -4.35
C ALA A 400 0.72 10.27 -4.74
N PRO A 401 1.40 10.78 -5.79
CA PRO A 401 1.30 12.17 -6.18
C PRO A 401 -0.11 12.56 -6.67
N LEU A 402 -0.79 11.71 -7.45
CA LEU A 402 -2.12 12.03 -7.96
C LEU A 402 -3.14 12.12 -6.82
N THR A 403 -3.11 11.19 -5.89
CA THR A 403 -3.97 11.21 -4.70
C THR A 403 -3.79 12.50 -3.91
N SER A 404 -2.54 12.93 -3.71
CA SER A 404 -2.21 14.15 -2.96
C SER A 404 -2.69 15.41 -3.68
N ILE A 405 -2.49 15.50 -4.99
CA ILE A 405 -2.92 16.63 -5.81
C ILE A 405 -4.45 16.77 -5.77
N PHE A 406 -5.17 15.69 -6.08
CA PHE A 406 -6.64 15.74 -6.13
C PHE A 406 -7.26 15.93 -4.74
N LEU A 407 -6.66 15.38 -3.67
CA LEU A 407 -7.12 15.67 -2.31
C LEU A 407 -7.13 17.16 -2.04
N ILE A 408 -5.97 17.80 -2.20
CA ILE A 408 -5.83 19.22 -1.84
C ILE A 408 -6.67 20.09 -2.77
N ALA A 409 -6.77 19.75 -4.06
CA ALA A 409 -7.63 20.47 -4.99
C ALA A 409 -9.11 20.40 -4.58
N GLU A 410 -9.61 19.23 -4.18
CA GLU A 410 -11.02 19.07 -3.78
C GLU A 410 -11.32 19.69 -2.40
N ILE A 411 -10.42 19.55 -1.41
CA ILE A 411 -10.66 20.15 -0.08
C ILE A 411 -10.44 21.67 -0.06
N SER A 412 -9.72 22.24 -1.04
CA SER A 412 -9.59 23.69 -1.23
C SER A 412 -10.72 24.32 -2.05
N ALA A 413 -11.75 23.52 -2.37
CA ALA A 413 -12.91 23.93 -3.16
C ALA A 413 -12.59 24.50 -4.56
N GLY A 414 -11.43 24.11 -5.14
CA GLY A 414 -11.08 24.59 -6.48
C GLY A 414 -9.80 24.03 -7.07
N TYR A 415 -9.72 24.08 -8.40
CA TYR A 415 -8.57 23.63 -9.18
C TYR A 415 -7.61 24.76 -9.55
N SER A 416 -7.79 25.97 -8.99
CA SER A 416 -6.95 27.15 -9.27
C SER A 416 -5.48 26.95 -8.94
N LEU A 417 -5.19 26.11 -7.94
CA LEU A 417 -3.83 25.76 -7.50
C LEU A 417 -3.30 24.46 -8.08
N LEU A 418 -3.95 23.90 -9.11
CA LEU A 418 -3.55 22.60 -9.65
C LEU A 418 -2.08 22.57 -10.07
N ILE A 419 -1.59 23.63 -10.74
CA ILE A 419 -0.19 23.72 -11.20
C ILE A 419 0.81 23.73 -10.03
N PRO A 420 0.69 24.61 -9.00
CA PRO A 420 1.53 24.55 -7.82
C PRO A 420 1.53 23.19 -7.11
N LEU A 421 0.33 22.60 -6.97
CA LEU A 421 0.17 21.28 -6.34
C LEU A 421 0.91 20.20 -7.14
N MET A 422 0.81 20.22 -8.48
CA MET A 422 1.53 19.29 -9.36
C MET A 422 3.04 19.46 -9.24
N ILE A 423 3.56 20.69 -9.32
CA ILE A 423 4.99 20.98 -9.21
C ILE A 423 5.54 20.43 -7.88
N THR A 424 4.94 20.83 -6.77
CA THR A 424 5.42 20.47 -5.43
C THR A 424 5.30 18.96 -5.18
N SER A 425 4.19 18.34 -5.54
CA SER A 425 3.96 16.90 -5.34
C SER A 425 4.89 16.04 -6.18
N LEU A 426 5.07 16.37 -7.46
CA LEU A 426 5.92 15.59 -8.36
C LEU A 426 7.40 15.71 -7.96
N ILE A 427 7.87 16.90 -7.62
CA ILE A 427 9.25 17.10 -7.17
C ILE A 427 9.50 16.34 -5.86
N SER A 428 8.58 16.43 -4.90
CA SER A 428 8.68 15.66 -3.66
C SER A 428 8.75 14.15 -3.93
N TYR A 429 7.86 13.63 -4.78
CA TYR A 429 7.87 12.22 -5.20
C TYR A 429 9.21 11.82 -5.84
N LEU A 430 9.72 12.64 -6.77
CA LEU A 430 10.99 12.38 -7.45
C LEU A 430 12.20 12.41 -6.50
N CYS A 431 12.17 13.22 -5.45
CA CYS A 431 13.21 13.23 -4.42
C CYS A 431 13.16 11.97 -3.54
N VAL A 432 11.97 11.45 -3.26
CA VAL A 432 11.78 10.31 -2.34
C VAL A 432 11.94 8.97 -3.04
N SER A 433 11.35 8.79 -4.22
CA SER A 433 11.23 7.48 -4.88
C SER A 433 12.56 6.74 -5.16
N PRO A 434 13.70 7.40 -5.45
CA PRO A 434 14.98 6.73 -5.60
C PRO A 434 15.56 6.20 -4.28
N ILE A 435 15.24 6.87 -3.16
CA ILE A 435 15.77 6.57 -1.82
C ILE A 435 14.89 5.55 -1.10
N GLU A 436 13.58 5.74 -1.15
CA GLU A 436 12.58 4.92 -0.48
C GLU A 436 11.66 4.28 -1.54
N LYS A 437 11.95 3.03 -1.91
CA LYS A 437 11.23 2.30 -2.97
C LYS A 437 9.78 1.95 -2.62
N TYR A 438 9.44 1.95 -1.34
CA TYR A 438 8.14 1.51 -0.84
C TYR A 438 7.51 2.58 0.03
N SER A 439 6.22 2.83 -0.18
CA SER A 439 5.44 3.74 0.67
C SER A 439 5.30 3.18 2.09
N VAL A 440 4.86 4.02 3.02
CA VAL A 440 4.52 3.61 4.39
C VAL A 440 3.55 2.42 4.44
N TYR A 441 2.69 2.25 3.43
CA TYR A 441 1.68 1.19 3.37
C TYR A 441 2.17 -0.11 2.72
N THR A 442 3.02 -0.02 1.69
CA THR A 442 3.44 -1.17 0.88
C THR A 442 4.69 -1.85 1.44
N ARG A 443 5.47 -1.15 2.25
CA ARG A 443 6.74 -1.61 2.78
C ARG A 443 6.66 -2.93 3.54
N GLN A 444 5.74 -3.07 4.51
CA GLN A 444 5.60 -4.31 5.28
C GLN A 444 5.23 -5.52 4.40
N LEU A 445 4.53 -5.26 3.29
CA LEU A 445 4.19 -6.29 2.30
C LEU A 445 5.39 -6.66 1.45
N ALA A 446 6.20 -5.67 1.07
CA ALA A 446 7.44 -5.88 0.31
C ALA A 446 8.47 -6.68 1.12
N GLU A 447 8.70 -6.32 2.37
CA GLU A 447 9.61 -7.02 3.29
C GLU A 447 9.21 -8.49 3.51
N LYS A 448 7.90 -8.79 3.46
CA LYS A 448 7.35 -10.15 3.55
C LYS A 448 7.24 -10.88 2.21
N GLY A 449 7.71 -10.28 1.11
CA GLY A 449 7.62 -10.85 -0.23
C GLY A 449 6.19 -11.02 -0.76
N HIS A 450 5.24 -10.24 -0.24
CA HIS A 450 3.82 -10.33 -0.59
C HIS A 450 3.36 -9.20 -1.53
N LEU A 451 4.21 -8.26 -1.86
CA LEU A 451 3.88 -7.19 -2.80
C LEU A 451 3.94 -7.76 -4.23
N LYS A 452 2.81 -7.78 -4.90
CA LYS A 452 2.78 -7.97 -6.36
C LYS A 452 3.28 -6.65 -6.97
N THR A 453 4.54 -6.59 -7.37
CA THR A 453 5.05 -5.46 -8.15
C THR A 453 4.23 -5.34 -9.44
N HIS A 454 4.18 -4.14 -10.03
CA HIS A 454 3.56 -3.89 -11.35
C HIS A 454 4.08 -4.84 -12.46
N ASN A 455 5.16 -5.54 -12.22
CA ASN A 455 5.71 -6.57 -13.08
C ASN A 455 5.08 -7.93 -12.70
N LYS A 456 3.84 -8.16 -13.19
CA LYS A 456 3.11 -9.44 -13.02
C LYS A 456 3.98 -10.63 -13.45
N ASP A 457 4.86 -10.38 -14.42
CA ASP A 457 5.76 -11.37 -14.98
C ASP A 457 6.81 -11.83 -13.98
N LYS A 458 7.52 -10.90 -13.33
CA LYS A 458 8.53 -11.23 -12.30
C LYS A 458 7.91 -11.94 -11.08
N PHE A 459 6.67 -11.60 -10.74
CA PHE A 459 5.96 -12.28 -9.65
C PHE A 459 5.58 -13.71 -10.02
N ALA A 460 5.06 -13.91 -11.24
CA ALA A 460 4.71 -15.24 -11.76
C ALA A 460 5.95 -16.14 -11.78
N LEU A 461 7.05 -15.65 -12.33
CA LEU A 461 8.31 -16.38 -12.45
C LEU A 461 8.90 -16.81 -11.09
N LYS A 462 8.71 -16.01 -10.03
CA LYS A 462 9.15 -16.36 -8.66
C LYS A 462 8.23 -17.34 -7.93
N LYS A 463 6.95 -17.43 -8.32
CA LYS A 463 5.95 -18.26 -7.61
C LYS A 463 5.73 -19.63 -8.24
N ILE A 464 6.08 -19.80 -9.50
CA ILE A 464 5.93 -21.06 -10.21
C ILE A 464 6.91 -22.09 -9.63
N ASN A 465 6.36 -23.28 -9.34
CA ASN A 465 7.20 -24.43 -8.99
C ASN A 465 7.68 -25.13 -10.27
N TRP A 466 8.89 -24.78 -10.70
CA TRP A 466 9.52 -25.25 -11.93
C TRP A 466 9.82 -26.74 -11.92
N ASN A 467 10.08 -27.35 -10.77
CA ASN A 467 10.37 -28.77 -10.62
C ASN A 467 9.25 -29.69 -11.16
N ARG A 468 8.01 -29.16 -11.26
CA ARG A 468 6.86 -29.93 -11.78
C ARG A 468 6.90 -30.17 -13.28
N ILE A 469 7.70 -29.42 -14.03
CA ILE A 469 7.78 -29.51 -15.49
C ILE A 469 9.10 -30.04 -16.01
N ILE A 470 10.05 -30.33 -15.10
CA ILE A 470 11.28 -31.06 -15.44
C ILE A 470 10.89 -32.46 -15.93
N ASP A 471 11.41 -32.83 -17.08
CA ASP A 471 11.20 -34.14 -17.67
C ASP A 471 12.34 -35.07 -17.28
N HIS A 472 12.04 -36.02 -16.42
CA HIS A 472 13.01 -37.02 -15.94
C HIS A 472 13.11 -38.26 -16.87
N ASN A 473 12.24 -38.36 -17.88
CA ASN A 473 12.14 -39.55 -18.75
C ASN A 473 12.88 -39.36 -20.08
N ILE A 474 14.08 -38.80 -20.06
CA ILE A 474 14.95 -38.77 -21.24
C ILE A 474 15.87 -39.97 -21.21
N THR A 475 16.07 -40.59 -22.34
CA THR A 475 16.94 -41.76 -22.49
C THR A 475 18.38 -41.34 -22.27
N THR A 476 19.05 -41.99 -21.35
CA THR A 476 20.49 -41.76 -21.04
C THR A 476 21.33 -42.89 -21.61
N LEU A 477 22.54 -42.52 -22.08
CA LEU A 477 23.55 -43.47 -22.56
C LEU A 477 24.85 -43.31 -21.78
N PRO A 478 25.60 -44.42 -21.54
CA PRO A 478 26.98 -44.33 -21.05
C PRO A 478 27.94 -43.68 -22.09
N ILE A 479 28.95 -42.96 -21.62
CA ILE A 479 29.88 -42.20 -22.48
C ILE A 479 30.63 -43.10 -23.45
N HIS A 480 31.08 -44.27 -23.12
CA HIS A 480 31.86 -45.14 -23.97
C HIS A 480 31.01 -46.14 -24.79
N SER A 481 29.71 -45.84 -24.95
CA SER A 481 28.83 -46.68 -25.81
C SER A 481 29.23 -46.60 -27.26
N THR A 482 29.06 -47.72 -28.01
CA THR A 482 29.28 -47.77 -29.44
C THR A 482 28.12 -47.18 -30.24
N LEU A 483 28.35 -46.80 -31.50
CA LEU A 483 27.25 -46.37 -32.36
C LEU A 483 26.19 -47.47 -32.55
N ARG A 484 26.57 -48.77 -32.49
CA ARG A 484 25.64 -49.91 -32.46
C ARG A 484 24.69 -49.84 -31.26
N GLU A 485 25.19 -49.60 -30.07
CA GLU A 485 24.36 -49.48 -28.86
C GLU A 485 23.47 -48.23 -28.95
N TYR A 486 23.99 -47.12 -29.46
CA TYR A 486 23.20 -45.89 -29.67
C TYR A 486 22.00 -46.17 -30.59
N THR A 487 22.17 -46.90 -31.72
CA THR A 487 21.04 -47.26 -32.61
C THR A 487 19.98 -48.08 -31.91
N GLN A 488 20.34 -48.96 -30.96
CA GLN A 488 19.39 -49.70 -30.13
C GLN A 488 18.56 -48.83 -29.18
N TYR A 489 19.21 -47.76 -28.62
CA TYR A 489 18.49 -46.79 -27.83
C TYR A 489 17.56 -45.92 -28.67
N ILE A 490 17.97 -45.53 -29.88
CA ILE A 490 17.11 -44.83 -30.84
C ILE A 490 15.87 -45.66 -31.18
N ALA A 491 16.03 -46.94 -31.46
CA ALA A 491 14.92 -47.83 -31.80
C ALA A 491 13.86 -47.97 -30.69
N LYS A 492 14.27 -47.81 -29.45
CA LYS A 492 13.40 -47.86 -28.26
C LYS A 492 12.84 -46.51 -27.86
N SER A 493 13.44 -45.39 -28.28
CA SER A 493 13.07 -44.03 -27.93
C SER A 493 12.10 -43.44 -28.96
N LYS A 494 11.18 -42.60 -28.48
CA LYS A 494 10.33 -41.76 -29.34
C LYS A 494 10.90 -40.32 -29.50
N ARG A 495 12.11 -40.11 -29.05
CA ARG A 495 12.74 -38.76 -28.99
C ARG A 495 14.02 -38.74 -29.80
N ASN A 496 14.36 -37.58 -30.33
CA ASN A 496 15.55 -37.34 -31.13
C ASN A 496 16.75 -36.88 -30.29
N LEU A 497 16.57 -36.72 -28.96
CA LEU A 497 17.58 -36.18 -28.05
C LEU A 497 17.89 -37.21 -26.97
N PHE A 498 19.17 -37.44 -26.72
CA PHE A 498 19.68 -38.37 -25.73
C PHE A 498 20.73 -37.68 -24.85
N VAL A 499 20.81 -38.12 -23.60
CA VAL A 499 21.80 -37.60 -22.63
C VAL A 499 22.91 -38.60 -22.46
N VAL A 500 24.15 -38.12 -22.52
CA VAL A 500 25.31 -38.94 -22.25
C VAL A 500 25.77 -38.70 -20.82
N LEU A 501 25.95 -39.78 -20.08
CA LEU A 501 26.44 -39.77 -18.70
C LEU A 501 27.83 -40.41 -18.62
N ASP A 502 28.69 -39.85 -17.76
CA ASP A 502 29.99 -40.41 -17.45
C ASP A 502 29.88 -41.68 -16.56
N GLU A 503 31.04 -42.27 -16.22
CA GLU A 503 31.13 -43.43 -15.33
C GLU A 503 30.55 -43.19 -13.93
N ASN A 504 30.56 -41.93 -13.49
CA ASN A 504 30.02 -41.49 -12.19
C ASN A 504 28.54 -41.06 -12.28
N LYS A 505 27.87 -41.33 -13.43
CA LYS A 505 26.50 -40.90 -13.75
C LYS A 505 26.29 -39.39 -13.77
N LYS A 506 27.37 -38.62 -13.96
CA LYS A 506 27.30 -37.18 -14.16
C LYS A 506 27.05 -36.84 -15.63
N PHE A 507 26.52 -35.66 -15.87
CA PHE A 507 26.24 -35.17 -17.22
C PHE A 507 27.56 -34.98 -18.00
N ALA A 508 27.70 -35.67 -19.12
CA ALA A 508 28.86 -35.56 -20.03
C ALA A 508 28.51 -34.77 -21.29
N GLY A 509 27.36 -35.01 -21.94
CA GLY A 509 26.97 -34.34 -23.16
C GLY A 509 25.58 -34.72 -23.67
N LEU A 510 25.27 -34.22 -24.85
CA LEU A 510 24.02 -34.49 -25.57
C LEU A 510 24.29 -35.14 -26.94
N LEU A 511 23.41 -36.01 -27.34
CA LEU A 511 23.35 -36.54 -28.69
C LEU A 511 22.02 -36.13 -29.35
N VAL A 512 22.12 -35.45 -30.46
CA VAL A 512 20.99 -35.10 -31.32
C VAL A 512 20.96 -36.05 -32.51
N MET A 513 19.94 -36.92 -32.60
CA MET A 513 19.84 -37.95 -33.63
C MET A 513 19.92 -37.34 -35.03
N ASP A 514 19.34 -36.18 -35.24
CA ASP A 514 19.25 -35.53 -36.54
C ASP A 514 20.64 -35.12 -37.09
N ASP A 515 21.58 -34.83 -36.20
CA ASP A 515 22.94 -34.40 -36.55
C ASP A 515 23.83 -35.58 -37.00
N HIS A 516 23.39 -36.82 -36.75
CA HIS A 516 24.17 -38.05 -36.99
C HIS A 516 23.48 -39.03 -37.90
N ARG A 517 22.44 -38.62 -38.64
CA ARG A 517 21.65 -39.53 -39.51
C ARG A 517 22.49 -40.26 -40.53
N ASP A 518 23.49 -39.60 -41.12
CA ASP A 518 24.42 -40.19 -42.07
C ASP A 518 25.21 -41.36 -41.47
N LYS A 519 25.64 -41.24 -40.22
CA LYS A 519 26.42 -42.26 -39.52
C LYS A 519 25.56 -43.40 -39.00
N ILE A 520 24.34 -43.10 -38.54
CA ILE A 520 23.36 -44.07 -37.98
C ILE A 520 22.96 -45.11 -39.00
N PHE A 521 22.87 -44.79 -40.31
CA PHE A 521 22.51 -45.71 -41.36
C PHE A 521 23.71 -46.40 -41.99
N ASN A 522 24.95 -46.11 -41.58
CA ASN A 522 26.17 -46.75 -42.08
C ASN A 522 26.62 -47.86 -41.11
N GLN A 523 26.34 -49.14 -41.44
CA GLN A 523 26.65 -50.25 -40.57
C GLN A 523 28.14 -50.51 -40.36
N GLU A 524 29.04 -50.02 -41.28
CA GLU A 524 30.49 -50.16 -41.15
C GLU A 524 31.06 -49.34 -39.99
N LEU A 525 30.31 -48.34 -39.54
CA LEU A 525 30.70 -47.43 -38.46
C LEU A 525 30.25 -47.90 -37.07
N TYR A 526 29.40 -48.90 -36.99
CA TYR A 526 28.70 -49.31 -35.75
C TYR A 526 29.63 -49.68 -34.61
N ASP A 527 30.75 -50.33 -34.89
CA ASP A 527 31.73 -50.77 -33.89
C ASP A 527 33.01 -49.90 -33.89
N LYS A 528 33.07 -48.86 -34.74
CA LYS A 528 34.25 -48.00 -34.90
C LYS A 528 34.04 -46.62 -34.28
N VAL A 529 32.82 -46.13 -34.21
CA VAL A 529 32.49 -44.78 -33.72
C VAL A 529 31.92 -44.92 -32.32
N LEU A 530 32.42 -44.16 -31.39
CA LEU A 530 31.96 -44.07 -30.00
C LEU A 530 31.02 -42.87 -29.81
N VAL A 531 30.20 -42.93 -28.80
CA VAL A 531 29.27 -41.87 -28.40
C VAL A 531 29.99 -40.56 -28.02
N ASP A 532 31.19 -40.67 -27.43
CA ASP A 532 32.06 -39.55 -27.07
C ASP A 532 32.51 -38.73 -28.30
N ASP A 533 32.69 -39.36 -29.48
CA ASP A 533 33.05 -38.67 -30.73
C ASP A 533 31.86 -37.93 -31.35
N LEU A 534 30.65 -38.22 -30.90
CA LEU A 534 29.39 -37.70 -31.46
C LEU A 534 28.66 -36.71 -30.54
N MET A 535 28.97 -36.74 -29.25
CA MET A 535 28.27 -35.89 -28.29
C MET A 535 28.71 -34.42 -28.40
N ILE A 536 27.80 -33.54 -28.09
CA ILE A 536 28.04 -32.10 -27.98
C ILE A 536 27.84 -31.64 -26.55
N GLU A 537 28.69 -30.75 -26.08
CA GLU A 537 28.48 -30.06 -24.80
C GLU A 537 27.58 -28.84 -25.06
N PRO A 538 26.46 -28.69 -24.34
CA PRO A 538 25.60 -27.52 -24.49
C PRO A 538 26.32 -26.23 -24.06
N GLU A 539 26.05 -25.14 -24.78
CA GLU A 539 26.62 -23.81 -24.45
C GLU A 539 26.20 -23.36 -23.04
N GLU A 540 25.02 -23.77 -22.56
CA GLU A 540 24.48 -23.41 -21.26
C GLU A 540 23.61 -24.52 -20.65
N PHE A 541 23.56 -24.49 -19.33
CA PHE A 541 22.77 -25.40 -18.51
C PHE A 541 21.76 -24.62 -17.67
N ILE A 542 20.66 -25.27 -17.33
CA ILE A 542 19.76 -24.83 -16.26
C ILE A 542 20.20 -25.53 -14.98
N TYR A 543 20.48 -24.73 -13.95
CA TYR A 543 20.77 -25.27 -12.64
C TYR A 543 19.49 -25.43 -11.82
N ASP A 544 19.46 -26.40 -10.91
CA ASP A 544 18.32 -26.64 -9.99
C ASP A 544 18.03 -25.43 -9.08
N THR A 545 19.03 -24.56 -8.89
CA THR A 545 18.96 -23.32 -8.10
C THR A 545 18.49 -22.13 -8.91
N ASP A 546 18.43 -22.22 -10.24
CA ASP A 546 18.04 -21.10 -11.11
C ASP A 546 16.62 -20.60 -10.82
N SER A 547 16.45 -19.29 -10.81
CA SER A 547 15.13 -18.67 -10.77
C SER A 547 14.43 -18.76 -12.13
N GLY A 548 13.11 -18.67 -12.14
CA GLY A 548 12.35 -18.70 -13.41
C GLY A 548 12.73 -17.57 -14.37
N GLU A 549 13.25 -16.44 -13.88
CA GLU A 549 13.76 -15.33 -14.69
C GLU A 549 15.06 -15.73 -15.40
N GLU A 550 16.00 -16.32 -14.65
CA GLU A 550 17.28 -16.83 -15.18
C GLU A 550 17.08 -17.96 -16.18
N MET A 551 16.14 -18.88 -15.90
CA MET A 551 15.80 -19.96 -16.85
C MET A 551 15.31 -19.41 -18.19
N LEU A 552 14.41 -18.41 -18.17
CA LEU A 552 13.92 -17.78 -19.40
C LEU A 552 14.99 -16.98 -20.14
N GLU A 553 15.86 -16.29 -19.41
CA GLU A 553 17.01 -15.60 -20.00
C GLU A 553 17.95 -16.57 -20.73
N LYS A 554 18.28 -17.71 -20.12
CA LYS A 554 19.09 -18.76 -20.72
C LYS A 554 18.46 -19.31 -22.00
N PHE A 555 17.13 -19.61 -21.97
CA PHE A 555 16.41 -20.01 -23.18
C PHE A 555 16.40 -18.94 -24.29
N ASN A 556 16.36 -17.66 -23.93
CA ASN A 556 16.35 -16.58 -24.91
C ASN A 556 17.74 -16.33 -25.49
N ARG A 557 18.80 -16.48 -24.69
CA ARG A 557 20.18 -16.27 -25.12
C ARG A 557 20.65 -17.40 -26.04
N THR A 558 20.41 -18.65 -25.67
CA THR A 558 20.86 -19.82 -26.44
C THR A 558 19.97 -20.16 -27.63
N GLN A 559 18.75 -19.59 -27.68
CA GLN A 559 17.69 -19.94 -28.66
C GLN A 559 17.29 -21.43 -28.66
N ASN A 560 17.75 -22.20 -27.68
CA ASN A 560 17.44 -23.63 -27.56
C ASN A 560 15.98 -23.85 -27.14
N PHE A 561 15.37 -24.90 -27.69
CA PHE A 561 14.00 -25.31 -27.31
C PHE A 561 13.97 -26.24 -26.09
N ASN A 562 15.06 -26.91 -25.81
CA ASN A 562 15.21 -27.83 -24.70
C ASN A 562 16.60 -27.67 -24.08
N MET A 563 16.69 -27.65 -22.75
CA MET A 563 17.95 -27.52 -22.04
C MET A 563 18.04 -28.55 -20.92
N PRO A 564 19.24 -29.14 -20.68
CA PRO A 564 19.45 -30.04 -19.56
C PRO A 564 19.43 -29.29 -18.25
N VAL A 565 18.86 -29.92 -17.22
CA VAL A 565 18.84 -29.46 -15.84
C VAL A 565 19.85 -30.28 -15.05
N ILE A 566 20.83 -29.61 -14.45
CA ILE A 566 21.90 -30.23 -13.68
C ILE A 566 22.11 -29.53 -12.32
N THR A 567 22.79 -30.20 -11.40
CA THR A 567 23.34 -29.57 -10.20
C THR A 567 24.67 -28.87 -10.53
N HIS A 568 25.16 -28.01 -9.62
CA HIS A 568 26.51 -27.43 -9.74
C HIS A 568 27.63 -28.47 -9.72
N GLU A 569 27.35 -29.69 -9.26
CA GLU A 569 28.26 -30.83 -9.27
C GLU A 569 28.16 -31.69 -10.55
N ARG A 570 27.41 -31.22 -11.56
CA ARG A 570 27.08 -31.88 -12.83
C ARG A 570 26.19 -33.14 -12.70
N ASP A 571 25.48 -33.34 -11.58
CA ASP A 571 24.51 -34.42 -11.51
C ASP A 571 23.33 -34.12 -12.42
N TYR A 572 22.97 -35.07 -13.28
CA TYR A 572 21.86 -34.91 -14.20
C TYR A 572 20.52 -35.08 -13.49
N ILE A 573 19.63 -34.08 -13.59
CA ILE A 573 18.31 -34.08 -12.98
C ILE A 573 17.23 -34.39 -14.01
N GLY A 574 17.31 -33.79 -15.19
CA GLY A 574 16.28 -33.95 -16.22
C GLY A 574 16.40 -32.91 -17.33
N PHE A 575 15.32 -32.69 -18.05
CA PHE A 575 15.26 -31.74 -19.16
C PHE A 575 14.12 -30.75 -18.97
N LEU A 576 14.35 -29.52 -19.36
CA LEU A 576 13.33 -28.48 -19.36
C LEU A 576 13.08 -28.00 -20.80
N SER A 577 11.79 -27.97 -21.18
CA SER A 577 11.37 -27.49 -22.50
C SER A 577 10.87 -26.05 -22.41
N LYS A 578 11.34 -25.15 -23.30
CA LYS A 578 10.87 -23.76 -23.45
C LYS A 578 9.35 -23.69 -23.59
N ALA A 579 8.77 -24.61 -24.36
CA ALA A 579 7.31 -24.68 -24.55
C ALA A 579 6.56 -25.00 -23.25
N LYS A 580 7.08 -25.95 -22.43
CA LYS A 580 6.47 -26.28 -21.12
C LYS A 580 6.59 -25.10 -20.15
N VAL A 581 7.75 -24.41 -20.13
CA VAL A 581 7.98 -23.22 -19.32
C VAL A 581 6.98 -22.12 -19.69
N LEU A 582 6.87 -21.79 -20.98
CA LEU A 582 5.96 -20.77 -21.47
C LEU A 582 4.48 -21.13 -21.24
N ASN A 583 4.09 -22.40 -21.41
CA ASN A 583 2.72 -22.84 -21.14
C ASN A 583 2.37 -22.74 -19.64
N LEU A 584 3.28 -23.17 -18.76
CA LEU A 584 3.06 -23.07 -17.32
C LEU A 584 2.98 -21.58 -16.87
N TYR A 585 3.86 -20.76 -17.41
CA TYR A 585 3.86 -19.31 -17.20
C TYR A 585 2.55 -18.67 -17.71
N ARG A 586 2.14 -19.00 -18.95
CA ARG A 586 0.91 -18.49 -19.55
C ARG A 586 -0.34 -18.94 -18.78
N ASN A 587 -0.42 -20.19 -18.36
CA ASN A 587 -1.51 -20.70 -17.53
C ASN A 587 -1.55 -20.02 -16.15
N PHE A 588 -0.37 -19.75 -15.58
CA PHE A 588 -0.28 -19.04 -14.31
C PHE A 588 -0.78 -17.60 -14.46
N ILE A 589 -0.36 -16.89 -15.53
CA ILE A 589 -0.84 -15.52 -15.80
C ILE A 589 -2.32 -15.53 -16.17
N ALA A 590 -2.82 -16.46 -16.98
CA ALA A 590 -4.23 -16.57 -17.33
C ALA A 590 -5.09 -16.79 -16.08
N ALA A 591 -4.73 -17.73 -15.22
CA ALA A 591 -5.40 -17.94 -13.94
C ALA A 591 -5.42 -16.71 -13.03
N TYR A 592 -4.39 -15.84 -13.13
CA TYR A 592 -4.32 -14.56 -12.41
C TYR A 592 -4.96 -13.38 -13.14
N SER A 593 -5.25 -13.48 -14.45
CA SER A 593 -5.93 -12.44 -15.24
C SER A 593 -7.41 -12.76 -15.46
N GLU A 594 -7.84 -14.01 -15.37
CA GLU A 594 -9.25 -14.44 -15.46
C GLU A 594 -9.95 -14.39 -14.08
N ASP A 595 -9.20 -14.39 -12.98
CA ASP A 595 -9.68 -14.09 -11.63
C ASP A 595 -9.67 -12.58 -11.37
#